data_337c9e88829c9422ab9e5765d245da40
#
_entry.id   337c9e88829c9422ab9e5765d245da40
#
_cell.length_a   1.000
_cell.length_b   1.000
_cell.length_c   1.000
_cell.angle_alpha   90.00
_cell.angle_beta   90.00
_cell.angle_gamma   90.00
#
_symmetry.space_group_name_H-M   'P 1'
#
loop_
_entity.id
_entity.type
_entity.pdbx_description
1 polymer ?
#
loop_
_entity_poly.entity_id
_entity_poly.type
_entity_poly.pdbx_seq_one_letter_code
_entity_poly.pdbx_strand_id
1 'polypeptide(L)'
;MKSITFKLLGILFLALSLVTTTFATSQKVDVTKSTVKWSGKKVTGEHHGTIKIKEGNLDVTNGKVTGGKVVIDMQSVSDADASAKLEGHLKSDDFFSVATFPTSELVVTKVESAGNKHTFTGNLTIKGITNPATFIATSSKDGENTVYDGALTIDRSKYNVRYGSKSFFADLGNKVIYDEFTLDFRVVVAE
;
A
#
# COMPACT_ATOMS: atom_id res chain seq x y z
N MET A 1 2.96 -85.91 7.62
CA MET A 1 3.06 -84.51 8.18
C MET A 1 3.47 -83.64 7.02
N LYS A 2 2.49 -82.76 6.51
CA LYS A 2 2.73 -81.81 5.41
C LYS A 2 2.96 -80.43 6.01
N SER A 3 4.12 -79.85 5.83
CA SER A 3 4.53 -78.57 6.22
C SER A 3 3.89 -77.54 5.24
N ILE A 4 3.08 -76.59 5.77
CA ILE A 4 2.51 -75.49 4.99
C ILE A 4 3.40 -74.26 5.20
N THR A 5 4.12 -73.88 4.17
CA THR A 5 4.98 -72.69 4.16
C THR A 5 4.10 -71.44 3.81
N PHE A 6 3.88 -70.57 4.74
CA PHE A 6 3.21 -69.29 4.54
C PHE A 6 4.19 -68.31 3.90
N LYS A 7 3.95 -67.93 2.62
CA LYS A 7 4.68 -66.84 1.96
C LYS A 7 4.03 -65.50 2.39
N LEU A 8 4.75 -64.72 3.19
CA LEU A 8 4.37 -63.32 3.52
C LEU A 8 4.63 -62.46 2.28
N LEU A 9 3.55 -61.98 1.64
CA LEU A 9 3.61 -61.02 0.55
C LEU A 9 3.66 -59.61 1.15
N GLY A 10 4.87 -59.03 1.23
CA GLY A 10 5.04 -57.66 1.70
C GLY A 10 4.55 -56.67 0.66
N ILE A 11 3.45 -55.98 0.96
CA ILE A 11 2.95 -54.85 0.15
C ILE A 11 3.77 -53.62 0.50
N LEU A 12 4.68 -53.26 -0.40
CA LEU A 12 5.46 -52.01 -0.31
C LEU A 12 4.52 -50.82 -0.68
N PHE A 13 4.02 -50.11 0.29
CA PHE A 13 3.30 -48.84 0.08
C PHE A 13 4.30 -47.75 -0.32
N LEU A 14 4.38 -47.47 -1.63
CA LEU A 14 5.11 -46.33 -2.16
C LEU A 14 4.29 -45.08 -1.89
N ALA A 15 4.65 -44.35 -0.84
CA ALA A 15 4.06 -43.04 -0.55
C ALA A 15 4.51 -42.01 -1.61
N LEU A 16 3.65 -41.76 -2.60
CA LEU A 16 3.85 -40.72 -3.59
C LEU A 16 3.64 -39.37 -2.91
N SER A 17 4.74 -38.72 -2.47
CA SER A 17 4.69 -37.34 -1.97
C SER A 17 4.38 -36.39 -3.12
N LEU A 18 3.17 -35.84 -3.15
CA LEU A 18 2.81 -34.72 -4.04
C LEU A 18 3.65 -33.50 -3.63
N VAL A 19 4.66 -33.18 -4.43
CA VAL A 19 5.36 -31.89 -4.33
C VAL A 19 4.45 -30.86 -4.97
N THR A 20 3.76 -30.07 -4.14
CA THR A 20 3.01 -28.90 -4.62
C THR A 20 3.99 -27.79 -4.97
N THR A 21 4.17 -27.52 -6.26
CA THR A 21 4.93 -26.37 -6.72
C THR A 21 4.11 -25.09 -6.45
N THR A 22 4.64 -24.20 -5.61
CA THR A 22 4.07 -22.87 -5.41
C THR A 22 4.58 -21.95 -6.51
N PHE A 23 3.66 -21.36 -7.28
CA PHE A 23 3.99 -20.35 -8.29
C PHE A 23 3.84 -18.98 -7.65
N ALA A 24 4.96 -18.26 -7.52
CA ALA A 24 5.00 -16.86 -7.14
C ALA A 24 5.18 -16.02 -8.41
N THR A 25 4.33 -15.03 -8.60
CA THR A 25 4.40 -14.07 -9.71
C THR A 25 4.37 -12.65 -9.17
N SER A 26 4.94 -11.71 -9.90
CA SER A 26 4.87 -10.28 -9.57
C SER A 26 4.06 -9.59 -10.67
N GLN A 27 2.92 -9.05 -10.30
CA GLN A 27 2.02 -8.34 -11.20
C GLN A 27 2.26 -6.84 -11.10
N LYS A 28 2.45 -6.16 -12.23
CA LYS A 28 2.74 -4.73 -12.28
C LYS A 28 1.51 -3.88 -12.07
N VAL A 29 1.67 -2.78 -11.34
CA VAL A 29 0.67 -1.72 -11.25
C VAL A 29 0.66 -0.93 -12.57
N ASP A 30 -0.52 -0.80 -13.18
CA ASP A 30 -0.75 0.11 -14.29
C ASP A 30 -0.87 1.53 -13.75
N VAL A 31 0.24 2.27 -13.75
CA VAL A 31 0.30 3.63 -13.19
C VAL A 31 -0.54 4.64 -13.98
N THR A 32 -0.89 4.32 -15.25
CA THR A 32 -1.68 5.22 -16.09
C THR A 32 -3.18 5.10 -15.82
N LYS A 33 -3.64 3.93 -15.35
CA LYS A 33 -5.03 3.66 -14.96
C LYS A 33 -5.26 3.79 -13.45
N SER A 34 -4.19 3.86 -12.66
CA SER A 34 -4.27 4.01 -11.21
C SER A 34 -4.38 5.47 -10.80
N THR A 35 -5.10 5.73 -9.71
CA THR A 35 -5.27 7.07 -9.16
C THR A 35 -5.08 7.07 -7.65
N VAL A 36 -4.47 8.13 -7.12
CA VAL A 36 -4.38 8.39 -5.68
C VAL A 36 -4.79 9.84 -5.45
N LYS A 37 -5.80 10.02 -4.62
CA LYS A 37 -6.30 11.34 -4.18
C LYS A 37 -5.91 11.53 -2.73
N TRP A 38 -5.47 12.72 -2.38
CA TRP A 38 -5.21 13.09 -0.99
C TRP A 38 -6.23 14.12 -0.50
N SER A 39 -6.55 14.06 0.78
CA SER A 39 -7.31 15.10 1.49
C SER A 39 -6.69 15.39 2.84
N GLY A 40 -6.57 16.67 3.18
CA GLY A 40 -6.02 17.16 4.44
C GLY A 40 -6.83 18.33 4.97
N LYS A 41 -6.98 18.40 6.30
CA LYS A 41 -7.84 19.39 6.97
C LYS A 41 -7.02 20.32 7.85
N LYS A 42 -7.50 21.55 7.95
CA LYS A 42 -7.06 22.56 8.91
C LYS A 42 -8.30 23.15 9.62
N VAL A 43 -8.10 23.88 10.70
CA VAL A 43 -9.22 24.49 11.44
C VAL A 43 -10.10 25.37 10.54
N THR A 44 -9.51 26.02 9.54
CA THR A 44 -10.20 27.00 8.66
C THR A 44 -10.66 26.41 7.33
N GLY A 45 -10.60 25.10 7.12
CA GLY A 45 -11.02 24.46 5.87
C GLY A 45 -10.25 23.18 5.55
N GLU A 46 -10.40 22.70 4.34
CA GLU A 46 -9.73 21.51 3.84
C GLU A 46 -9.14 21.77 2.46
N HIS A 47 -8.16 20.97 2.11
CA HIS A 47 -7.57 20.89 0.78
C HIS A 47 -7.53 19.45 0.33
N HIS A 48 -7.64 19.24 -0.97
CA HIS A 48 -7.54 17.93 -1.59
C HIS A 48 -6.87 18.04 -2.95
N GLY A 49 -6.42 16.91 -3.46
CA GLY A 49 -5.77 16.89 -4.75
C GLY A 49 -5.35 15.49 -5.15
N THR A 50 -4.35 15.39 -5.99
CA THR A 50 -3.85 14.11 -6.49
C THR A 50 -2.35 13.97 -6.29
N ILE A 51 -1.89 12.72 -6.27
CA ILE A 51 -0.49 12.36 -6.32
C ILE A 51 -0.34 11.09 -7.17
N LYS A 52 0.76 10.96 -7.92
CA LYS A 52 0.93 9.86 -8.87
C LYS A 52 1.73 8.71 -8.28
N ILE A 53 1.33 7.50 -8.65
CA ILE A 53 2.18 6.32 -8.48
C ILE A 53 3.31 6.41 -9.51
N LYS A 54 4.55 6.29 -9.06
CA LYS A 54 5.73 6.23 -9.90
C LYS A 54 5.92 4.85 -10.51
N GLU A 55 5.81 3.83 -9.66
CA GLU A 55 5.88 2.42 -10.00
C GLU A 55 5.27 1.56 -8.90
N GLY A 56 4.93 0.32 -9.20
CA GLY A 56 4.45 -0.62 -8.21
C GLY A 56 4.27 -2.02 -8.76
N ASN A 57 4.23 -2.96 -7.83
CA ASN A 57 3.90 -4.36 -8.10
C ASN A 57 3.17 -4.97 -6.92
N LEU A 58 2.36 -6.00 -7.19
CA LEU A 58 1.81 -6.90 -6.20
C LEU A 58 2.41 -8.29 -6.39
N ASP A 59 2.83 -8.91 -5.30
CA ASP A 59 3.32 -10.28 -5.29
C ASP A 59 2.14 -11.22 -5.09
N VAL A 60 2.00 -12.18 -5.99
CA VAL A 60 0.88 -13.14 -6.02
C VAL A 60 1.43 -14.54 -5.89
N THR A 61 0.92 -15.31 -4.94
CA THR A 61 1.26 -16.72 -4.74
C THR A 61 -0.02 -17.56 -4.77
N ASN A 62 -0.08 -18.53 -5.66
CA ASN A 62 -1.25 -19.40 -5.86
C ASN A 62 -2.56 -18.58 -6.07
N GLY A 63 -2.50 -17.50 -6.86
CA GLY A 63 -3.64 -16.63 -7.18
C GLY A 63 -4.08 -15.69 -6.04
N LYS A 64 -3.32 -15.62 -4.95
CA LYS A 64 -3.59 -14.72 -3.83
C LYS A 64 -2.48 -13.68 -3.69
N VAL A 65 -2.85 -12.42 -3.48
CA VAL A 65 -1.88 -11.36 -3.15
C VAL A 65 -1.28 -11.64 -1.78
N THR A 66 0.04 -11.65 -1.71
CA THR A 66 0.81 -11.95 -0.49
C THR A 66 1.69 -10.80 -0.05
N GLY A 67 1.99 -9.86 -0.95
CA GLY A 67 2.87 -8.74 -0.70
C GLY A 67 2.86 -7.76 -1.86
N GLY A 68 3.87 -6.90 -1.89
CA GLY A 68 4.09 -5.97 -2.98
C GLY A 68 4.74 -4.68 -2.54
N LYS A 69 4.92 -3.79 -3.51
CA LYS A 69 5.55 -2.49 -3.30
C LYS A 69 4.88 -1.44 -4.18
N VAL A 70 4.65 -0.27 -3.62
CA VAL A 70 4.16 0.91 -4.36
C VAL A 70 5.06 2.09 -4.02
N VAL A 71 5.54 2.78 -5.05
CA VAL A 71 6.36 3.99 -4.95
C VAL A 71 5.56 5.17 -5.47
N ILE A 72 5.50 6.22 -4.68
CA ILE A 72 4.80 7.47 -4.99
C ILE A 72 5.81 8.52 -5.47
N ASP A 73 5.49 9.22 -6.53
CA ASP A 73 6.24 10.40 -6.98
C ASP A 73 5.78 11.63 -6.19
N MET A 74 6.57 12.04 -5.20
CA MET A 74 6.26 13.19 -4.35
C MET A 74 6.32 14.53 -5.11
N GLN A 75 7.02 14.60 -6.24
CA GLN A 75 7.02 15.80 -7.09
C GLN A 75 5.69 16.02 -7.79
N SER A 76 4.89 14.97 -7.95
CA SER A 76 3.61 14.99 -8.64
C SER A 76 2.45 15.51 -7.78
N VAL A 77 2.68 15.82 -6.49
CA VAL A 77 1.62 16.35 -5.62
C VAL A 77 1.01 17.62 -6.22
N SER A 78 -0.30 17.59 -6.39
CA SER A 78 -1.07 18.71 -6.96
C SER A 78 -2.30 19.00 -6.11
N ASP A 79 -2.70 20.25 -6.06
CA ASP A 79 -3.93 20.74 -5.43
C ASP A 79 -5.07 20.80 -6.45
N ALA A 80 -6.27 20.42 -6.05
CA ALA A 80 -7.44 20.43 -6.95
C ALA A 80 -7.82 21.83 -7.42
N ASP A 81 -7.55 22.86 -6.60
CA ASP A 81 -7.78 24.28 -6.92
C ASP A 81 -6.58 24.92 -7.65
N ALA A 82 -5.60 24.10 -8.05
CA ALA A 82 -4.37 24.51 -8.75
C ALA A 82 -3.60 25.64 -8.03
N SER A 83 -3.56 25.61 -6.70
CA SER A 83 -2.84 26.57 -5.89
C SER A 83 -1.34 26.31 -5.91
N ALA A 84 -0.60 26.97 -6.81
CA ALA A 84 0.86 26.86 -6.87
C ALA A 84 1.55 27.17 -5.53
N LYS A 85 0.96 28.08 -4.72
CA LYS A 85 1.46 28.40 -3.40
C LYS A 85 1.35 27.20 -2.44
N LEU A 86 0.20 26.49 -2.44
CA LEU A 86 0.00 25.32 -1.60
C LEU A 86 0.89 24.16 -2.07
N GLU A 87 0.94 23.90 -3.37
CA GLU A 87 1.79 22.85 -3.93
C GLU A 87 3.28 23.08 -3.61
N GLY A 88 3.76 24.32 -3.78
CA GLY A 88 5.12 24.70 -3.40
C GLY A 88 5.39 24.49 -1.92
N HIS A 89 4.42 24.84 -1.06
CA HIS A 89 4.55 24.64 0.39
C HIS A 89 4.56 23.14 0.76
N LEU A 90 3.69 22.33 0.18
CA LEU A 90 3.69 20.87 0.41
C LEU A 90 5.02 20.21 0.00
N LYS A 91 5.67 20.73 -1.06
CA LYS A 91 6.97 20.24 -1.54
C LYS A 91 8.16 20.76 -0.73
N SER A 92 8.00 21.85 0.01
CA SER A 92 9.09 22.51 0.74
C SER A 92 9.63 21.69 1.92
N ASP A 93 10.76 22.14 2.47
CA ASP A 93 11.39 21.51 3.64
C ASP A 93 10.55 21.62 4.91
N ASP A 94 9.68 22.62 4.98
CA ASP A 94 8.73 22.79 6.08
C ASP A 94 7.66 21.66 6.12
N PHE A 95 7.46 20.97 4.97
CA PHE A 95 6.45 19.92 4.86
C PHE A 95 7.07 18.59 4.47
N PHE A 96 7.01 18.18 3.20
CA PHE A 96 7.50 16.86 2.78
C PHE A 96 8.97 16.83 2.35
N SER A 97 9.66 17.97 2.24
CA SER A 97 11.06 18.08 1.80
C SER A 97 11.33 17.30 0.50
N VAL A 98 10.50 17.53 -0.52
CA VAL A 98 10.47 16.69 -1.73
C VAL A 98 11.77 16.73 -2.52
N ALA A 99 12.55 17.83 -2.42
CA ALA A 99 13.88 17.91 -3.03
C ALA A 99 14.84 16.85 -2.45
N THR A 100 14.73 16.57 -1.14
CA THR A 100 15.56 15.56 -0.43
C THR A 100 14.92 14.17 -0.48
N PHE A 101 13.59 14.10 -0.41
CA PHE A 101 12.81 12.86 -0.38
C PHE A 101 11.82 12.85 -1.56
N PRO A 102 12.30 12.59 -2.81
CA PRO A 102 11.46 12.69 -4.00
C PRO A 102 10.44 11.58 -4.14
N THR A 103 10.51 10.55 -3.28
CA THR A 103 9.58 9.42 -3.27
C THR A 103 9.13 9.08 -1.87
N SER A 104 7.91 8.54 -1.76
CA SER A 104 7.42 7.79 -0.62
C SER A 104 7.14 6.35 -1.04
N GLU A 105 7.21 5.40 -0.11
CA GLU A 105 7.16 3.99 -0.44
C GLU A 105 6.27 3.24 0.54
N LEU A 106 5.42 2.36 0.02
CA LEU A 106 4.69 1.36 0.79
C LEU A 106 5.19 -0.03 0.39
N VAL A 107 5.72 -0.78 1.37
CA VAL A 107 6.07 -2.19 1.21
C VAL A 107 5.03 -3.02 1.95
N VAL A 108 4.20 -3.75 1.22
CA VAL A 108 3.20 -4.67 1.77
C VAL A 108 3.89 -5.95 2.21
N THR A 109 3.72 -6.34 3.47
CA THR A 109 4.36 -7.52 4.07
C THR A 109 3.37 -8.63 4.38
N LYS A 110 2.07 -8.32 4.46
CA LYS A 110 1.01 -9.29 4.73
C LYS A 110 -0.29 -8.83 4.08
N VAL A 111 -1.05 -9.80 3.55
CA VAL A 111 -2.42 -9.57 3.06
C VAL A 111 -3.33 -10.66 3.60
N GLU A 112 -4.42 -10.25 4.24
CA GLU A 112 -5.50 -11.14 4.71
C GLU A 112 -6.73 -10.88 3.86
N SER A 113 -7.27 -11.93 3.20
CA SER A 113 -8.36 -11.81 2.25
C SER A 113 -9.60 -12.56 2.72
N ALA A 114 -10.76 -11.90 2.63
CA ALA A 114 -12.08 -12.46 2.87
C ALA A 114 -13.00 -12.09 1.70
N GLY A 115 -13.14 -12.99 0.75
CA GLY A 115 -13.80 -12.70 -0.53
C GLY A 115 -13.03 -11.61 -1.29
N ASN A 116 -13.74 -10.54 -1.65
CA ASN A 116 -13.15 -9.38 -2.33
C ASN A 116 -12.59 -8.30 -1.38
N LYS A 117 -12.68 -8.50 -0.07
CA LYS A 117 -12.14 -7.58 0.93
C LYS A 117 -10.76 -8.04 1.38
N HIS A 118 -9.79 -7.14 1.34
CA HIS A 118 -8.40 -7.42 1.66
C HIS A 118 -7.92 -6.44 2.73
N THR A 119 -7.30 -6.97 3.80
CA THR A 119 -6.58 -6.18 4.79
C THR A 119 -5.10 -6.26 4.44
N PHE A 120 -4.53 -5.13 4.07
CA PHE A 120 -3.11 -4.97 3.78
C PHE A 120 -2.38 -4.47 5.02
N THR A 121 -1.27 -5.11 5.36
CA THR A 121 -0.34 -4.66 6.40
C THR A 121 1.05 -4.51 5.78
N GLY A 122 1.72 -3.43 6.09
CA GLY A 122 3.04 -3.14 5.52
C GLY A 122 3.77 -2.03 6.24
N ASN A 123 4.85 -1.59 5.63
CA ASN A 123 5.71 -0.50 6.09
C ASN A 123 5.58 0.67 5.12
N LEU A 124 5.15 1.82 5.63
CA LEU A 124 5.05 3.08 4.88
C LEU A 124 6.23 3.98 5.24
N THR A 125 6.97 4.40 4.23
CA THR A 125 8.08 5.35 4.38
C THR A 125 7.73 6.68 3.76
N ILE A 126 7.74 7.74 4.57
CA ILE A 126 7.55 9.13 4.15
C ILE A 126 8.69 9.95 4.76
N LYS A 127 9.28 10.85 3.99
CA LYS A 127 10.38 11.74 4.46
C LYS A 127 11.51 10.95 5.14
N GLY A 128 11.84 9.75 4.61
CA GLY A 128 12.88 8.86 5.14
C GLY A 128 12.55 8.14 6.44
N ILE A 129 11.34 8.32 7.00
CA ILE A 129 10.89 7.67 8.23
C ILE A 129 9.89 6.57 7.87
N THR A 130 10.09 5.38 8.44
CA THR A 130 9.24 4.20 8.20
C THR A 130 8.38 3.88 9.41
N ASN A 131 7.08 3.72 9.19
CA ASN A 131 6.13 3.29 10.22
C ASN A 131 5.23 2.17 9.66
N PRO A 132 4.66 1.31 10.52
CA PRO A 132 3.67 0.34 10.11
C PRO A 132 2.39 1.02 9.63
N ALA A 133 1.78 0.45 8.59
CA ALA A 133 0.51 0.88 8.04
C ALA A 133 -0.40 -0.34 7.84
N THR A 134 -1.69 -0.17 8.15
CA THR A 134 -2.72 -1.17 7.89
C THR A 134 -3.94 -0.49 7.30
N PHE A 135 -4.47 -1.04 6.21
CA PHE A 135 -5.63 -0.49 5.53
C PHE A 135 -6.45 -1.60 4.85
N ILE A 136 -7.65 -1.25 4.45
CA ILE A 136 -8.56 -2.16 3.78
C ILE A 136 -8.76 -1.68 2.35
N ALA A 137 -8.75 -2.62 1.41
CA ALA A 137 -9.19 -2.39 0.05
C ALA A 137 -10.17 -3.49 -0.41
N THR A 138 -11.01 -3.16 -1.37
CA THR A 138 -11.88 -4.10 -2.05
C THR A 138 -11.36 -4.35 -3.46
N SER A 139 -11.33 -5.61 -3.89
CA SER A 139 -10.95 -5.95 -5.26
C SER A 139 -12.17 -6.14 -6.15
N SER A 140 -12.02 -5.75 -7.41
CA SER A 140 -12.96 -6.02 -8.50
C SER A 140 -12.21 -6.33 -9.79
N LYS A 141 -12.90 -6.91 -10.77
CA LYS A 141 -12.36 -7.11 -12.12
C LYS A 141 -12.79 -5.97 -13.05
N ASP A 142 -11.86 -5.53 -13.90
CA ASP A 142 -12.07 -4.58 -14.97
C ASP A 142 -11.37 -5.11 -16.24
N GLY A 143 -12.10 -5.90 -17.03
CA GLY A 143 -11.54 -6.73 -18.10
C GLY A 143 -10.57 -7.78 -17.53
N GLU A 144 -9.37 -7.79 -18.04
CA GLU A 144 -8.27 -8.65 -17.58
C GLU A 144 -7.54 -8.10 -16.35
N ASN A 145 -7.82 -6.85 -15.94
CA ASN A 145 -7.16 -6.24 -14.81
C ASN A 145 -7.87 -6.57 -13.48
N THR A 146 -7.11 -6.61 -12.40
CA THR A 146 -7.63 -6.57 -11.05
C THR A 146 -7.48 -5.15 -10.49
N VAL A 147 -8.55 -4.62 -9.93
CA VAL A 147 -8.61 -3.27 -9.37
C VAL A 147 -8.77 -3.35 -7.87
N TYR A 148 -8.00 -2.58 -7.13
CA TYR A 148 -8.09 -2.42 -5.68
C TYR A 148 -8.49 -0.98 -5.35
N ASP A 149 -9.69 -0.81 -4.79
CA ASP A 149 -10.20 0.48 -4.31
C ASP A 149 -10.17 0.51 -2.78
N GLY A 150 -9.64 1.57 -2.19
CA GLY A 150 -9.53 1.70 -0.74
C GLY A 150 -9.10 3.07 -0.27
N ALA A 151 -8.95 3.19 1.06
CA ALA A 151 -8.46 4.39 1.70
C ALA A 151 -7.43 4.07 2.79
N LEU A 152 -6.46 4.98 2.95
CA LEU A 152 -5.43 4.92 3.98
C LEU A 152 -5.36 6.26 4.70
N THR A 153 -5.62 6.27 6.02
CA THR A 153 -5.42 7.43 6.87
C THR A 153 -4.01 7.40 7.45
N ILE A 154 -3.31 8.51 7.36
CA ILE A 154 -1.91 8.67 7.74
C ILE A 154 -1.79 9.81 8.73
N ASP A 155 -1.12 9.54 9.87
CA ASP A 155 -0.70 10.56 10.82
C ASP A 155 0.69 11.08 10.41
N ARG A 156 0.74 12.28 9.83
CA ARG A 156 1.96 12.92 9.33
C ARG A 156 2.97 13.26 10.41
N SER A 157 2.53 13.39 11.66
CA SER A 157 3.42 13.68 12.78
C SER A 157 4.43 12.57 13.02
N LYS A 158 4.04 11.31 12.74
CA LYS A 158 4.90 10.12 12.80
C LYS A 158 6.04 10.12 11.77
N TYR A 159 5.95 11.00 10.76
CA TYR A 159 6.94 11.15 9.69
C TYR A 159 7.69 12.49 9.78
N ASN A 160 7.64 13.14 10.94
CA ASN A 160 8.30 14.42 11.20
C ASN A 160 7.88 15.53 10.21
N VAL A 161 6.60 15.49 9.75
CA VAL A 161 5.97 16.60 9.00
C VAL A 161 5.31 17.51 10.02
N ARG A 162 6.03 18.56 10.41
CA ARG A 162 5.76 19.32 11.65
C ARG A 162 4.88 20.55 11.46
N TYR A 163 4.92 21.19 10.29
CA TYR A 163 4.28 22.49 10.06
C TYR A 163 2.81 22.51 10.46
N GLY A 164 2.43 23.45 11.33
CA GLY A 164 1.07 23.60 11.82
C GLY A 164 0.50 22.45 12.67
N SER A 165 1.34 21.53 13.13
CA SER A 165 0.92 20.36 13.92
C SER A 165 0.90 20.64 15.41
N LYS A 166 -0.23 20.32 16.06
CA LYS A 166 -0.36 20.39 17.53
C LYS A 166 0.53 19.37 18.26
N SER A 167 0.97 18.32 17.59
CA SER A 167 1.89 17.35 18.17
C SER A 167 3.29 17.91 18.41
N PHE A 168 3.62 19.04 17.77
CA PHE A 168 4.93 19.69 17.89
C PHE A 168 4.88 21.10 18.45
N PHE A 169 3.77 21.80 18.30
CA PHE A 169 3.67 23.23 18.65
C PHE A 169 2.41 23.50 19.46
N ALA A 170 2.55 24.25 20.55
CA ALA A 170 1.44 24.84 21.30
C ALA A 170 0.98 26.16 20.61
N ASP A 171 -0.17 26.64 20.99
CA ASP A 171 -0.68 28.01 20.70
C ASP A 171 -0.79 28.38 19.21
N LEU A 172 -1.08 27.40 18.36
CA LEU A 172 -1.22 27.63 16.92
C LEU A 172 -2.51 28.38 16.53
N GLY A 173 -3.52 28.41 17.40
CA GLY A 173 -4.82 29.03 17.10
C GLY A 173 -5.43 28.48 15.81
N ASN A 174 -5.83 29.38 14.91
CA ASN A 174 -6.41 29.00 13.60
C ASN A 174 -5.40 28.51 12.56
N LYS A 175 -4.11 28.45 12.91
CA LYS A 175 -3.05 27.94 12.03
C LYS A 175 -2.86 26.43 12.12
N VAL A 176 -3.69 25.75 12.92
CA VAL A 176 -3.61 24.30 13.09
C VAL A 176 -3.98 23.60 11.78
N ILE A 177 -3.10 22.69 11.35
CA ILE A 177 -3.34 21.68 10.35
C ILE A 177 -3.41 20.34 11.08
N TYR A 178 -4.49 19.58 10.88
CA TYR A 178 -4.64 18.27 11.52
C TYR A 178 -3.53 17.34 11.08
N ASP A 179 -3.12 16.45 11.99
CA ASP A 179 -2.03 15.54 11.71
C ASP A 179 -2.46 14.39 10.82
N GLU A 180 -3.73 14.01 10.84
CA GLU A 180 -4.28 13.01 9.96
C GLU A 180 -4.63 13.60 8.58
N PHE A 181 -4.22 12.88 7.55
CA PHE A 181 -4.69 13.05 6.18
C PHE A 181 -5.04 11.70 5.57
N THR A 182 -5.88 11.71 4.55
CA THR A 182 -6.38 10.48 3.91
C THR A 182 -5.88 10.40 2.47
N LEU A 183 -5.53 9.20 2.04
CA LEU A 183 -5.33 8.82 0.66
C LEU A 183 -6.47 7.91 0.23
N ASP A 184 -7.28 8.33 -0.74
CA ASP A 184 -8.22 7.47 -1.44
C ASP A 184 -7.55 6.99 -2.72
N PHE A 185 -7.53 5.69 -2.93
CA PHE A 185 -6.81 5.12 -4.06
C PHE A 185 -7.64 4.13 -4.86
N ARG A 186 -7.38 4.11 -6.17
CA ARG A 186 -7.74 3.06 -7.11
C ARG A 186 -6.46 2.57 -7.75
N VAL A 187 -6.07 1.34 -7.47
CA VAL A 187 -4.87 0.70 -8.01
C VAL A 187 -5.27 -0.38 -8.99
N VAL A 188 -4.84 -0.24 -10.23
CA VAL A 188 -5.09 -1.20 -11.31
C VAL A 188 -3.85 -2.05 -11.50
N VAL A 189 -4.03 -3.36 -11.50
CA VAL A 189 -2.96 -4.35 -11.65
C VAL A 189 -3.25 -5.19 -12.88
N ALA A 190 -2.28 -5.24 -13.79
CA ALA A 190 -2.33 -6.09 -14.98
C ALA A 190 -2.05 -7.56 -14.61
N GLU A 191 -2.86 -8.47 -15.15
CA GLU A 191 -2.64 -9.92 -15.03
C GLU A 191 -1.69 -10.45 -16.10
#